data_d119912f2164447121428449e51d4f89
#
_entry.id   d119912f2164447121428449e51d4f89
#
_cell.length_a   1.000
_cell.length_b   1.000
_cell.length_c   1.000
_cell.angle_alpha   90.00
_cell.angle_beta   90.00
_cell.angle_gamma   90.00
#
_symmetry.space_group_name_H-M   'P 1'
#
loop_
_entity.id
_entity.type
_entity.pdbx_description
1 polymer ?
#
loop_
_entity_poly.entity_id
_entity_poly.type
_entity_poly.pdbx_seq_one_letter_code
_entity_poly.pdbx_strand_id
1 'polypeptide(L)'
;MVMGHQTAQTAYALADALVTVFAGRNALLIASTDLSHYHDATTAESLDGVVIDHVSRFDADGLQHTLDARPEHACGGGPTVAVMRAAKRLGAKDAVVLNYAHSGDATGDKSAVVGYLAAAFGNFS
;
A
#
# COMPACT_ATOMS: atom_id res chain seq x y z
N MET A 1 11.29 5.69 -8.52
CA MET A 1 10.26 6.42 -9.32
C MET A 1 9.30 7.06 -8.35
N VAL A 2 8.87 8.29 -8.61
CA VAL A 2 7.86 9.01 -7.80
C VAL A 2 6.62 9.22 -8.67
N MET A 3 5.44 8.93 -8.11
CA MET A 3 4.16 9.11 -8.80
C MET A 3 3.53 10.44 -8.34
N GLY A 4 3.27 11.36 -9.27
CA GLY A 4 2.62 12.64 -8.97
C GLY A 4 1.09 12.50 -8.84
N HIS A 5 0.42 12.25 -9.94
CA HIS A 5 -1.02 12.02 -9.95
C HIS A 5 -1.33 10.55 -9.70
N GLN A 6 -1.95 10.24 -8.56
CA GLN A 6 -2.23 8.87 -8.11
C GLN A 6 -3.68 8.45 -8.41
N THR A 7 -4.12 8.72 -9.64
CA THR A 7 -5.45 8.28 -10.09
C THR A 7 -5.46 6.80 -10.44
N ALA A 8 -6.64 6.18 -10.47
CA ALA A 8 -6.81 4.81 -10.96
C ALA A 8 -6.16 4.61 -12.33
N GLN A 9 -6.34 5.56 -13.26
CA GLN A 9 -5.74 5.50 -14.59
C GLN A 9 -4.21 5.40 -14.53
N THR A 10 -3.55 6.25 -13.75
CA THR A 10 -2.08 6.26 -13.66
C THR A 10 -1.54 5.05 -12.91
N ALA A 11 -2.19 4.63 -11.83
CA ALA A 11 -1.81 3.44 -11.08
C ALA A 11 -1.94 2.16 -11.93
N TYR A 12 -3.03 2.04 -12.70
CA TYR A 12 -3.27 0.88 -13.55
C TYR A 12 -2.32 0.83 -14.75
N ALA A 13 -2.06 1.98 -15.39
CA ALA A 13 -1.07 2.08 -16.46
C ALA A 13 0.35 1.71 -15.97
N LEU A 14 0.71 2.12 -14.75
CA LEU A 14 1.97 1.71 -14.14
C LEU A 14 2.00 0.20 -13.88
N ALA A 15 0.92 -0.39 -13.37
CA ALA A 15 0.83 -1.84 -13.18
C ALA A 15 1.02 -2.60 -14.51
N ASP A 16 0.40 -2.14 -15.61
CA ASP A 16 0.55 -2.74 -16.93
C ASP A 16 1.99 -2.67 -17.43
N ALA A 17 2.65 -1.53 -17.25
CA ALA A 17 4.06 -1.36 -17.60
C ALA A 17 4.98 -2.27 -16.77
N LEU A 18 4.74 -2.38 -15.46
CA LEU A 18 5.49 -3.27 -14.58
C LEU A 18 5.34 -4.74 -15.01
N VAL A 19 4.13 -5.18 -15.32
CA VAL A 19 3.91 -6.55 -15.83
C VAL A 19 4.66 -6.79 -17.13
N THR A 20 4.60 -5.85 -18.07
CA THR A 20 5.31 -5.97 -19.36
C THR A 20 6.83 -6.08 -19.16
N VAL A 21 7.39 -5.25 -18.29
CA VAL A 21 8.85 -5.21 -18.07
C VAL A 21 9.36 -6.42 -17.29
N PHE A 22 8.58 -6.90 -16.30
CA PHE A 22 9.05 -7.91 -15.34
C PHE A 22 8.52 -9.32 -15.60
N ALA A 23 7.68 -9.54 -16.61
CA ALA A 23 7.24 -10.88 -16.98
C ALA A 23 8.44 -11.80 -17.27
N GLY A 24 8.48 -12.93 -16.58
CA GLY A 24 9.56 -13.92 -16.70
C GLY A 24 10.91 -13.50 -16.10
N ARG A 25 10.96 -12.40 -15.37
CA ARG A 25 12.18 -11.93 -14.69
C ARG A 25 12.11 -12.19 -13.19
N ASN A 26 13.26 -12.48 -12.60
CA ASN A 26 13.39 -12.53 -11.14
C ASN A 26 13.60 -11.09 -10.63
N ALA A 27 12.55 -10.48 -10.08
CA ALA A 27 12.55 -9.10 -9.63
C ALA A 27 11.71 -8.93 -8.37
N LEU A 28 12.11 -7.99 -7.52
CA LEU A 28 11.35 -7.53 -6.37
C LEU A 28 10.81 -6.12 -6.67
N LEU A 29 9.50 -5.97 -6.62
CA LEU A 29 8.83 -4.66 -6.73
C LEU A 29 8.57 -4.11 -5.34
N ILE A 30 8.99 -2.88 -5.07
CA ILE A 30 8.80 -2.23 -3.77
C ILE A 30 7.96 -0.96 -3.96
N ALA A 31 6.80 -0.89 -3.28
CA ALA A 31 6.06 0.34 -3.08
C ALA A 31 6.43 0.91 -1.71
N SER A 32 6.89 2.16 -1.69
CA SER A 32 7.18 2.89 -0.46
C SER A 32 6.05 3.84 -0.18
N THR A 33 5.47 3.73 1.01
CA THR A 33 4.38 4.60 1.47
C THR A 33 4.40 4.71 2.99
N ASP A 34 4.03 5.88 3.50
CA ASP A 34 3.49 6.01 4.85
C ASP A 34 1.96 5.90 4.77
N LEU A 35 1.32 5.57 5.88
CA LEU A 35 -0.14 5.55 6.01
C LEU A 35 -0.65 6.93 6.44
N SER A 36 -1.60 7.03 7.37
CA SER A 36 -2.15 8.30 7.82
C SER A 36 -1.11 9.17 8.53
N HIS A 37 -1.27 10.49 8.47
CA HIS A 37 -0.36 11.47 9.06
C HIS A 37 -1.10 12.39 10.04
N TYR A 38 -0.41 12.74 11.14
CA TYR A 38 -0.79 13.82 12.05
C TYR A 38 -2.11 13.65 12.80
N HIS A 39 -2.64 12.44 12.88
CA HIS A 39 -3.77 12.09 13.73
C HIS A 39 -3.28 11.54 15.07
N ASP A 40 -4.11 11.64 16.10
CA ASP A 40 -3.86 10.89 17.33
C ASP A 40 -3.83 9.37 17.03
N ALA A 41 -3.14 8.61 17.88
CA ALA A 41 -2.90 7.20 17.64
C ALA A 41 -4.17 6.38 17.38
N THR A 42 -5.25 6.64 18.13
CA THR A 42 -6.52 5.91 17.98
C THR A 42 -7.17 6.19 16.62
N THR A 43 -7.18 7.45 16.20
CA THR A 43 -7.68 7.86 14.88
C THR A 43 -6.81 7.28 13.77
N ALA A 44 -5.48 7.37 13.91
CA ALA A 44 -4.53 6.79 12.96
C ALA A 44 -4.76 5.28 12.79
N GLU A 45 -4.83 4.52 13.87
CA GLU A 45 -5.10 3.07 13.84
C GLU A 45 -6.41 2.73 13.08
N SER A 46 -7.44 3.55 13.25
CA SER A 46 -8.71 3.36 12.55
C SER A 46 -8.60 3.62 11.05
N LEU A 47 -7.92 4.69 10.65
CA LEU A 47 -7.70 5.05 9.23
C LEU A 47 -6.78 4.04 8.54
N ASP A 48 -5.68 3.69 9.20
CA ASP A 48 -4.69 2.74 8.70
C ASP A 48 -5.28 1.34 8.58
N GLY A 49 -6.16 0.96 9.52
CA GLY A 49 -6.89 -0.30 9.50
C GLY A 49 -7.66 -0.54 8.20
N VAL A 50 -8.19 0.51 7.57
CA VAL A 50 -8.86 0.41 6.27
C VAL A 50 -7.88 0.00 5.16
N VAL A 51 -6.69 0.60 5.13
CA VAL A 51 -5.65 0.24 4.16
C VAL A 51 -5.15 -1.18 4.40
N ILE A 52 -4.90 -1.53 5.67
CA ILE A 52 -4.44 -2.86 6.09
C ILE A 52 -5.45 -3.94 5.66
N ASP A 53 -6.74 -3.68 5.79
CA ASP A 53 -7.79 -4.61 5.39
C ASP A 53 -7.74 -4.88 3.87
N HIS A 54 -7.66 -3.85 3.02
CA HIS A 54 -7.51 -4.02 1.57
C HIS A 54 -6.21 -4.75 1.21
N VAL A 55 -5.08 -4.40 1.85
CA VAL A 55 -3.80 -5.06 1.64
C VAL A 55 -3.86 -6.54 2.01
N SER A 56 -4.42 -6.87 3.17
CA SER A 56 -4.52 -8.25 3.66
C SER A 56 -5.39 -9.13 2.76
N ARG A 57 -6.42 -8.56 2.15
CA ARG A 57 -7.30 -9.24 1.18
C ARG A 57 -6.76 -9.24 -0.25
N PHE A 58 -5.60 -8.64 -0.49
CA PHE A 58 -5.02 -8.44 -1.82
C PHE A 58 -6.00 -7.72 -2.77
N ASP A 59 -6.75 -6.75 -2.24
CA ASP A 59 -7.79 -6.00 -2.93
C ASP A 59 -7.27 -4.63 -3.39
N ALA A 60 -6.53 -4.63 -4.50
CA ALA A 60 -5.94 -3.44 -5.07
C ALA A 60 -7.01 -2.44 -5.58
N ASP A 61 -8.11 -2.95 -6.13
CA ASP A 61 -9.17 -2.10 -6.70
C ASP A 61 -10.00 -1.44 -5.60
N GLY A 62 -10.31 -2.16 -4.53
CA GLY A 62 -10.95 -1.59 -3.34
C GLY A 62 -10.07 -0.55 -2.66
N LEU A 63 -8.76 -0.80 -2.57
CA LEU A 63 -7.81 0.19 -2.06
C LEU A 63 -7.81 1.47 -2.91
N GLN A 64 -7.76 1.35 -4.25
CA GLN A 64 -7.81 2.52 -5.13
C GLN A 64 -9.11 3.31 -4.93
N HIS A 65 -10.25 2.63 -4.85
CA HIS A 65 -11.54 3.30 -4.61
C HIS A 65 -11.56 4.07 -3.28
N THR A 66 -11.00 3.48 -2.24
CA THR A 66 -10.85 4.16 -0.93
C THR A 66 -9.97 5.39 -1.05
N LEU A 67 -8.83 5.29 -1.74
CA LEU A 67 -7.88 6.39 -1.91
C LEU A 67 -8.40 7.51 -2.83
N ASP A 68 -9.25 7.19 -3.82
CA ASP A 68 -9.92 8.20 -4.65
C ASP A 68 -10.86 9.08 -3.81
N ALA A 69 -11.51 8.49 -2.81
CA ALA A 69 -12.39 9.21 -1.88
C ALA A 69 -11.62 9.87 -0.72
N ARG A 70 -10.51 9.26 -0.28
CA ARG A 70 -9.73 9.66 0.89
C ARG A 70 -8.24 9.45 0.67
N PRO A 71 -7.58 10.35 -0.07
CA PRO A 71 -6.16 10.23 -0.41
C PRO A 71 -5.24 10.34 0.82
N GLU A 72 -5.73 10.88 1.92
CA GLU A 72 -4.98 11.03 3.17
C GLU A 72 -4.66 9.70 3.88
N HIS A 73 -5.27 8.59 3.48
CA HIS A 73 -5.00 7.28 4.10
C HIS A 73 -3.60 6.73 3.79
N ALA A 74 -2.99 7.10 2.64
CA ALA A 74 -1.64 6.64 2.30
C ALA A 74 -0.98 7.57 1.27
N CYS A 75 0.16 8.16 1.59
CA CYS A 75 0.87 9.09 0.71
C CYS A 75 1.40 8.42 -0.57
N GLY A 76 1.74 7.14 -0.51
CA GLY A 76 2.17 6.30 -1.63
C GLY A 76 1.10 5.27 -2.05
N GLY A 77 -0.17 5.60 -1.93
CA GLY A 77 -1.28 4.68 -2.22
C GLY A 77 -1.31 4.22 -3.67
N GLY A 78 -1.11 5.13 -4.63
CA GLY A 78 -1.08 4.79 -6.06
C GLY A 78 0.05 3.80 -6.43
N PRO A 79 1.30 4.02 -6.02
CA PRO A 79 2.36 3.01 -6.16
C PRO A 79 2.01 1.67 -5.51
N THR A 80 1.38 1.68 -4.34
CA THR A 80 0.96 0.45 -3.65
C THR A 80 -0.07 -0.32 -4.47
N VAL A 81 -1.11 0.35 -4.97
CA VAL A 81 -2.11 -0.24 -5.89
C VAL A 81 -1.44 -0.81 -7.13
N ALA A 82 -0.50 -0.05 -7.75
CA ALA A 82 0.19 -0.50 -8.95
C ALA A 82 1.01 -1.78 -8.70
N VAL A 83 1.75 -1.85 -7.59
CA VAL A 83 2.53 -3.03 -7.21
C VAL A 83 1.63 -4.22 -6.89
N MET A 84 0.55 -4.02 -6.14
CA MET A 84 -0.42 -5.08 -5.84
C MET A 84 -1.01 -5.67 -7.13
N ARG A 85 -1.48 -4.83 -8.06
CA ARG A 85 -2.03 -5.29 -9.35
C ARG A 85 -0.98 -6.01 -10.19
N ALA A 86 0.23 -5.47 -10.27
CA ALA A 86 1.32 -6.09 -11.01
C ALA A 86 1.71 -7.44 -10.40
N ALA A 87 1.88 -7.53 -9.09
CA ALA A 87 2.19 -8.76 -8.39
C ALA A 87 1.16 -9.86 -8.66
N LYS A 88 -0.13 -9.55 -8.57
CA LYS A 88 -1.21 -10.49 -8.85
C LYS A 88 -1.16 -11.03 -10.29
N ARG A 89 -0.92 -10.16 -11.26
CA ARG A 89 -0.80 -10.53 -12.68
C ARG A 89 0.49 -11.28 -13.00
N LEU A 90 1.54 -11.06 -12.23
CA LEU A 90 2.82 -11.81 -12.32
C LEU A 90 2.76 -13.15 -11.58
N GLY A 91 1.63 -13.51 -10.96
CA GLY A 91 1.38 -14.82 -10.39
C GLY A 91 1.43 -14.89 -8.87
N ALA A 92 1.53 -13.77 -8.16
CA ALA A 92 1.38 -13.74 -6.70
C ALA A 92 -0.07 -14.11 -6.32
N LYS A 93 -0.22 -15.00 -5.35
CA LYS A 93 -1.52 -15.49 -4.87
C LYS A 93 -1.85 -15.02 -3.47
N ASP A 94 -0.83 -14.75 -2.68
CA ASP A 94 -0.95 -14.47 -1.26
C ASP A 94 -0.55 -13.04 -0.94
N ALA A 95 -1.20 -12.47 0.05
CA ALA A 95 -0.83 -11.22 0.69
C ALA A 95 -0.61 -11.49 2.19
N VAL A 96 0.49 -11.01 2.72
CA VAL A 96 0.83 -11.16 4.14
C VAL A 96 1.15 -9.79 4.72
N VAL A 97 0.40 -9.39 5.74
CA VAL A 97 0.75 -8.24 6.58
C VAL A 97 1.80 -8.73 7.59
N LEU A 98 2.99 -8.16 7.51
CA LEU A 98 4.13 -8.55 8.34
C LEU A 98 4.16 -7.79 9.66
N ASN A 99 3.88 -6.48 9.60
CA ASN A 99 3.84 -5.63 10.79
C ASN A 99 3.09 -4.32 10.51
N TYR A 100 2.48 -3.78 11.55
CA TYR A 100 1.97 -2.42 11.61
C TYR A 100 2.48 -1.75 12.88
N ALA A 101 2.86 -0.49 12.76
CA ALA A 101 3.27 0.35 13.87
C ALA A 101 3.01 1.82 13.52
N HIS A 102 3.11 2.71 14.50
CA HIS A 102 3.09 4.15 14.27
C HIS A 102 4.24 4.85 14.99
N SER A 103 4.55 6.07 14.60
CA SER A 103 5.68 6.82 15.17
C SER A 103 5.62 6.99 16.68
N GLY A 104 4.42 7.02 17.26
CA GLY A 104 4.20 7.09 18.70
C GLY A 104 4.69 5.86 19.48
N ASP A 105 4.83 4.70 18.83
CA ASP A 105 5.37 3.49 19.45
C ASP A 105 6.86 3.65 19.77
N ALA A 106 7.57 4.43 18.96
CA ALA A 106 8.98 4.72 19.16
C ALA A 106 9.22 5.97 20.01
N THR A 107 8.39 7.01 19.85
CA THR A 107 8.59 8.31 20.52
C THR A 107 7.90 8.42 21.88
N GLY A 108 6.86 7.62 22.10
CA GLY A 108 5.96 7.74 23.25
C GLY A 108 4.89 8.85 23.11
N ASP A 109 5.01 9.74 22.12
CA ASP A 109 4.02 10.77 21.82
C ASP A 109 2.93 10.20 20.88
N LYS A 110 1.74 10.10 21.39
CA LYS A 110 0.56 9.57 20.69
C LYS A 110 -0.42 10.65 20.22
N SER A 111 -0.07 11.91 20.37
CA SER A 111 -0.97 13.03 20.04
C SER A 111 -1.03 13.32 18.54
N ALA A 112 0.05 13.04 17.81
CA ALA A 112 0.12 13.19 16.34
C ALA A 112 1.13 12.19 15.79
N VAL A 113 0.63 11.13 15.15
CA VAL A 113 1.47 10.03 14.67
C VAL A 113 1.44 9.88 13.16
N VAL A 114 2.38 9.10 12.64
CA VAL A 114 2.42 8.60 11.25
C VAL A 114 2.36 7.08 11.31
N GLY A 115 1.45 6.48 10.53
CA GLY A 115 1.29 5.04 10.45
C GLY A 115 2.27 4.40 9.44
N TYR A 116 2.71 3.19 9.73
CA TYR A 116 3.64 2.41 8.93
C TYR A 116 3.16 0.98 8.77
N LEU A 117 3.26 0.44 7.57
CA LEU A 117 2.88 -0.93 7.25
C LEU A 117 4.01 -1.64 6.51
N ALA A 118 4.33 -2.85 6.93
CA ALA A 118 5.12 -3.79 6.16
C ALA A 118 4.22 -4.94 5.68
N ALA A 119 4.18 -5.15 4.37
CA ALA A 119 3.41 -6.23 3.76
C ALA A 119 4.16 -6.84 2.58
N ALA A 120 3.85 -8.08 2.25
CA ALA A 120 4.44 -8.80 1.12
C ALA A 120 3.36 -9.49 0.29
N PHE A 121 3.58 -9.54 -1.02
CA PHE A 121 2.73 -10.19 -2.00
C PHE A 121 3.55 -11.21 -2.77
N GLY A 122 3.11 -12.46 -2.82
CA GLY A 122 3.89 -13.52 -3.43
C GLY A 122 3.22 -14.89 -3.34
N ASN A 123 4.02 -15.93 -3.37
CA ASN A 123 3.60 -17.30 -3.12
C ASN A 123 4.38 -17.79 -1.90
N PHE A 124 3.73 -17.82 -0.77
CA PHE A 124 4.31 -18.19 0.51
C PHE A 124 3.77 -19.57 0.92
N SER A 125 4.57 -20.58 0.75
CA SER A 125 4.23 -21.95 1.11
C SER A 125 5.21 -22.53 2.12
#